data_e89d007d603cf7c9b56e412831dc6d88
#
_entry.id   e89d007d603cf7c9b56e412831dc6d88
#
_cell.length_a   1.000
_cell.length_b   1.000
_cell.length_c   1.000
_cell.angle_alpha   90.00
_cell.angle_beta   90.00
_cell.angle_gamma   90.00
#
_symmetry.space_group_name_H-M   'P 1'
#
loop_
_entity.id
_entity.type
_entity.pdbx_description
1 polymer ?
#
loop_
_entity_poly.entity_id
_entity_poly.type
_entity_poly.pdbx_seq_one_letter_code
_entity_poly.pdbx_strand_id
1 'polypeptide(L)'
;MVINDKLNMTMNTITKDFRLLFASALAIVSCAKEISETPTEPDNSTPEYTTITLTAAHPVMTETGAAAQENEGTAAISTKTILDETTGSVSWKVGDRLKLVCEDGSDFTTEALAEADLKDGGKKATFKATVKAGKALKWAVYPSNIETSLTDGKFSVTVPKVQDGTFEHASIEVGEIGEGNSIALKNVCALLKFTVAEANANAAKVFIGGNGAPLNGKASISSEILGASYTASEDVPDYQPNVEVTVTGPGKYYAAILPAKTTGLSMQIYSADNTLLAENISSNVLDAPRKTIKNLGELRSTPFQNKRFVTKDGAGDKQGLSWENAWSFQTLISKLQGTALTDHVIFISEGNIKPTTGTIVLKDNTKFKIYGGYPTNLTGVTTTDRDINKHATAFVGKDRNGDKDNARLFVYNGTATGTETLFDGVGFNDTYQWVLEKEFDVYAGTCLLIGASKNVYCVNCRFNNNYKVGNGIMRIGSTGSTSANATFERCIFSNNTVTGEGLIRVYSKGKLTIKDCDFTEANTIPGGAICKASIPTDVTDGGGNNLAEGQKLK
;
A
#
# COMPACT_ATOMS: atom_id res chain seq x y z
N MET A 1 -0.69 17.28 -59.91
CA MET A 1 -2.04 17.82 -59.94
C MET A 1 -2.41 18.01 -58.47
N VAL A 2 -2.00 19.13 -57.89
CA VAL A 2 -2.87 20.30 -57.69
C VAL A 2 -4.00 19.96 -56.69
N ILE A 3 -4.18 20.50 -55.51
CA ILE A 3 -4.03 21.83 -54.90
C ILE A 3 -4.20 21.63 -53.39
N ASN A 4 -3.35 22.15 -52.51
CA ASN A 4 -3.51 23.35 -51.67
C ASN A 4 -4.87 23.48 -50.97
N ASP A 5 -4.91 23.69 -49.64
CA ASP A 5 -4.75 24.93 -48.92
C ASP A 5 -4.77 24.75 -47.42
N LYS A 6 -3.75 25.24 -46.77
CA LYS A 6 -3.68 26.26 -45.73
C LYS A 6 -4.87 26.42 -44.76
N LEU A 7 -4.57 26.28 -43.49
CA LEU A 7 -4.85 27.35 -42.53
C LEU A 7 -3.85 27.34 -41.34
N ASN A 8 -2.97 28.33 -41.40
CA ASN A 8 -2.21 28.85 -40.24
C ASN A 8 -3.20 29.61 -39.32
N MET A 9 -3.08 29.40 -38.02
CA MET A 9 -3.43 30.42 -37.06
C MET A 9 -2.52 30.40 -35.84
N THR A 10 -1.51 31.20 -35.95
CA THR A 10 -0.86 32.11 -35.02
C THR A 10 -0.99 31.84 -33.50
N MET A 11 0.15 31.52 -32.93
CA MET A 11 0.54 31.82 -31.55
C MET A 11 0.53 33.36 -31.35
N ASN A 12 0.01 33.82 -30.24
CA ASN A 12 0.37 35.09 -29.65
C ASN A 12 0.71 34.93 -28.17
N THR A 13 1.97 35.05 -27.95
CA THR A 13 2.68 35.33 -26.71
C THR A 13 2.24 36.71 -26.16
N ILE A 14 1.85 36.77 -24.90
CA ILE A 14 1.85 38.01 -24.12
C ILE A 14 2.58 37.74 -22.82
N THR A 15 3.85 38.10 -22.84
CA THR A 15 4.64 38.52 -21.66
C THR A 15 4.52 40.06 -21.61
N LYS A 16 4.29 40.61 -20.43
CA LYS A 16 5.05 41.72 -19.85
C LYS A 16 4.29 42.50 -18.79
N ASP A 17 4.95 42.57 -17.68
CA ASP A 17 5.26 43.76 -16.88
C ASP A 17 4.12 44.49 -16.16
N PHE A 18 4.09 44.28 -14.84
CA PHE A 18 3.57 45.27 -13.91
C PHE A 18 4.75 45.84 -13.12
N ARG A 19 5.19 47.03 -13.52
CA ARG A 19 5.99 47.92 -12.67
C ARG A 19 5.13 49.06 -12.17
N LEU A 20 5.19 49.25 -10.86
CA LEU A 20 4.95 50.46 -10.08
C LEU A 20 4.86 51.78 -10.84
N LEU A 21 3.91 52.59 -10.48
CA LEU A 21 4.14 54.03 -10.36
C LEU A 21 3.25 54.65 -9.28
N PHE A 22 3.93 55.23 -8.30
CA PHE A 22 3.44 56.22 -7.34
C PHE A 22 3.32 57.59 -8.05
N ALA A 23 2.37 58.39 -7.66
CA ALA A 23 2.50 59.83 -7.36
C ALA A 23 1.15 60.51 -7.52
N SER A 24 0.67 61.01 -6.48
CA SER A 24 0.61 62.42 -5.99
C SER A 24 -0.44 63.28 -6.65
N ALA A 25 -1.43 63.62 -5.91
CA ALA A 25 -1.59 64.86 -5.16
C ALA A 25 -2.45 65.94 -5.81
N LEU A 26 -3.22 66.53 -4.99
CA LEU A 26 -3.74 67.89 -4.87
C LEU A 26 -5.14 68.17 -5.42
N ALA A 27 -6.03 68.21 -4.52
CA ALA A 27 -6.75 69.37 -3.93
C ALA A 27 -7.52 70.23 -4.91
N ILE A 28 -8.73 70.53 -4.61
CA ILE A 28 -9.29 71.87 -4.29
C ILE A 28 -10.79 71.76 -4.06
N VAL A 29 -11.20 71.94 -2.84
CA VAL A 29 -12.01 73.03 -2.28
C VAL A 29 -13.49 73.12 -2.68
N SER A 30 -14.29 73.00 -1.66
CA SER A 30 -15.42 73.85 -1.24
C SER A 30 -16.80 73.59 -1.85
N CYS A 31 -17.66 73.04 -1.01
CA CYS A 31 -18.83 73.79 -0.51
C CYS A 31 -19.43 73.07 0.67
N ALA A 32 -19.51 73.80 1.76
CA ALA A 32 -20.11 73.39 3.02
C ALA A 32 -21.62 73.18 2.86
N LYS A 33 -22.08 72.05 3.39
CA LYS A 33 -23.40 71.89 3.94
C LYS A 33 -23.25 71.10 5.23
N GLU A 34 -23.44 71.78 6.35
CA GLU A 34 -23.51 71.18 7.65
C GLU A 34 -24.62 70.15 7.66
N ILE A 35 -24.26 68.90 7.76
CA ILE A 35 -25.12 67.85 8.30
C ILE A 35 -24.47 67.44 9.60
N SER A 36 -25.13 67.74 10.68
CA SER A 36 -24.82 67.27 12.00
C SER A 36 -25.00 65.76 12.02
N GLU A 37 -23.94 65.03 11.68
CA GLU A 37 -23.85 63.62 12.00
C GLU A 37 -23.09 63.52 13.34
N THR A 38 -23.80 63.03 14.32
CA THR A 38 -23.21 62.53 15.55
C THR A 38 -22.10 61.55 15.16
N PRO A 39 -20.88 61.68 15.66
CA PRO A 39 -19.84 60.68 15.40
C PRO A 39 -20.31 59.37 16.01
N THR A 40 -20.67 58.41 15.14
CA THR A 40 -20.68 57.02 15.55
C THR A 40 -19.24 56.70 15.94
N GLU A 41 -18.98 56.50 17.21
CA GLU A 41 -17.71 55.93 17.65
C GLU A 41 -17.44 54.70 16.79
N PRO A 42 -16.21 54.52 16.29
CA PRO A 42 -15.84 53.28 15.65
C PRO A 42 -16.06 52.20 16.69
N ASP A 43 -16.89 51.21 16.34
CA ASP A 43 -17.09 50.01 17.16
C ASP A 43 -15.72 49.31 17.34
N ASN A 44 -15.02 49.76 18.39
CA ASN A 44 -13.72 49.27 18.76
C ASN A 44 -13.90 48.08 19.73
N SER A 45 -14.92 47.27 19.46
CA SER A 45 -15.08 46.00 20.18
C SER A 45 -13.96 45.07 19.77
N THR A 46 -12.85 45.18 20.50
CA THR A 46 -11.82 44.12 20.51
C THR A 46 -12.55 42.80 20.73
N PRO A 47 -12.38 41.81 19.89
CA PRO A 47 -13.05 40.54 20.10
C PRO A 47 -12.71 40.05 21.48
N GLU A 48 -13.71 39.86 22.30
CA GLU A 48 -13.55 39.42 23.67
C GLU A 48 -13.05 37.99 23.69
N TYR A 49 -11.86 37.75 24.21
CA TYR A 49 -11.27 36.44 24.39
C TYR A 49 -11.51 35.96 25.80
N THR A 50 -11.76 34.66 25.93
CA THR A 50 -11.97 34.01 27.23
C THR A 50 -10.94 32.88 27.37
N THR A 51 -10.32 32.81 28.57
CA THR A 51 -9.47 31.67 28.92
C THR A 51 -10.33 30.53 29.44
N ILE A 52 -10.19 29.37 28.83
CA ILE A 52 -10.85 28.13 29.22
C ILE A 52 -9.83 27.12 29.73
N THR A 53 -10.31 26.20 30.57
CA THR A 53 -9.53 25.08 31.10
C THR A 53 -10.20 23.78 30.67
N LEU A 54 -9.40 22.83 30.15
CA LEU A 54 -9.86 21.52 29.68
C LEU A 54 -9.04 20.42 30.35
N THR A 55 -9.64 19.27 30.56
CA THR A 55 -8.93 18.08 31.08
C THR A 55 -8.96 16.99 30.01
N ALA A 56 -7.78 16.46 29.64
CA ALA A 56 -7.68 15.42 28.66
C ALA A 56 -6.91 14.20 29.16
N ALA A 57 -7.27 13.02 28.61
CA ALA A 57 -6.58 11.76 28.81
C ALA A 57 -6.37 11.03 27.49
N HIS A 58 -5.21 10.38 27.34
CA HIS A 58 -4.89 9.52 26.21
C HIS A 58 -5.62 8.17 26.29
N PRO A 59 -5.90 7.53 25.15
CA PRO A 59 -6.33 6.14 25.10
C PRO A 59 -5.17 5.19 25.42
N VAL A 60 -5.49 3.95 25.80
CA VAL A 60 -4.52 2.86 25.87
C VAL A 60 -4.40 2.20 24.49
N MET A 61 -3.18 1.95 24.02
CA MET A 61 -2.90 1.25 22.78
C MET A 61 -2.60 -0.22 23.00
N THR A 62 -2.80 -1.06 22.00
CA THR A 62 -2.48 -2.49 22.05
C THR A 62 -1.37 -2.79 21.02
N GLU A 63 -0.24 -3.28 21.49
CA GLU A 63 0.84 -3.75 20.59
C GLU A 63 0.57 -5.18 20.13
N THR A 64 0.77 -5.43 18.82
CA THR A 64 0.66 -6.75 18.19
C THR A 64 1.82 -6.95 17.21
N GLY A 65 2.27 -8.18 16.99
CA GLY A 65 3.34 -8.49 16.04
C GLY A 65 4.43 -9.35 16.67
N ALA A 66 5.56 -9.48 15.98
CA ALA A 66 6.68 -10.26 16.45
C ALA A 66 7.20 -9.71 17.78
N ALA A 67 7.28 -10.55 18.82
CA ALA A 67 8.03 -10.23 20.00
C ALA A 67 9.51 -10.08 19.58
N ALA A 68 9.97 -8.84 19.44
CA ALA A 68 11.38 -8.57 19.25
C ALA A 68 12.09 -8.95 20.55
N GLN A 69 13.18 -9.74 20.46
CA GLN A 69 14.13 -9.78 21.54
C GLN A 69 14.66 -8.36 21.72
N GLU A 70 14.32 -7.77 22.85
CA GLU A 70 14.79 -6.45 23.22
C GLU A 70 16.29 -6.53 23.48
N ASN A 71 17.09 -6.13 22.52
CA ASN A 71 18.41 -5.62 22.83
C ASN A 71 18.22 -4.15 23.25
N GLU A 72 18.41 -3.89 24.52
CA GLU A 72 18.48 -2.54 25.09
C GLU A 72 19.69 -1.79 24.49
N GLY A 73 19.52 -1.28 23.30
CA GLY A 73 20.44 -0.37 22.63
C GLY A 73 19.89 1.05 22.75
N THR A 74 20.47 1.79 23.64
CA THR A 74 20.13 3.15 24.02
C THR A 74 20.39 4.16 22.93
N ALA A 75 19.36 4.73 22.37
CA ALA A 75 19.32 6.16 22.07
C ALA A 75 17.89 6.64 22.30
N ALA A 76 17.62 7.11 23.51
CA ALA A 76 16.37 7.76 23.82
C ALA A 76 16.28 9.06 23.06
N ILE A 77 15.61 9.07 21.92
CA ILE A 77 15.09 10.31 21.35
C ILE A 77 14.06 10.79 22.38
N SER A 78 14.31 11.95 22.98
CA SER A 78 13.42 12.58 23.94
C SER A 78 12.10 12.92 23.26
N THR A 79 11.15 11.98 23.31
CA THR A 79 9.79 12.22 22.84
C THR A 79 9.01 12.98 23.90
N LYS A 80 8.14 13.91 23.51
CA LYS A 80 7.31 14.68 24.46
C LYS A 80 6.29 13.78 25.13
N THR A 81 5.50 13.03 24.40
CA THR A 81 4.56 12.03 24.93
C THR A 81 5.23 10.67 25.08
N ILE A 82 5.01 9.97 26.21
CA ILE A 82 5.64 8.69 26.51
C ILE A 82 4.65 7.55 26.30
N LEU A 83 5.07 6.56 25.51
CA LEU A 83 4.44 5.24 25.46
C LEU A 83 5.13 4.31 26.46
N ASP A 84 4.38 3.76 27.41
CA ASP A 84 4.80 2.58 28.15
C ASP A 84 4.54 1.34 27.27
N GLU A 85 5.59 0.82 26.65
CA GLU A 85 5.49 -0.31 25.72
C GLU A 85 4.99 -1.60 26.37
N THR A 86 5.11 -1.71 27.70
CA THR A 86 4.63 -2.89 28.44
C THR A 86 3.12 -2.87 28.64
N THR A 87 2.58 -1.70 28.96
CA THR A 87 1.15 -1.55 29.28
C THR A 87 0.32 -0.94 28.14
N GLY A 88 0.97 -0.38 27.13
CA GLY A 88 0.32 0.42 26.09
C GLY A 88 -0.22 1.76 26.59
N SER A 89 0.10 2.14 27.83
CA SER A 89 -0.33 3.41 28.41
C SER A 89 0.45 4.57 27.81
N VAL A 90 -0.26 5.65 27.49
CA VAL A 90 0.31 6.89 26.96
C VAL A 90 0.21 7.97 28.02
N SER A 91 1.28 8.72 28.23
CA SER A 91 1.35 9.78 29.23
C SER A 91 1.74 11.12 28.61
N TRP A 92 1.06 12.17 29.05
CA TRP A 92 1.35 13.57 28.72
C TRP A 92 2.70 14.00 29.25
N LYS A 93 3.34 14.92 28.52
CA LYS A 93 4.58 15.58 28.93
C LYS A 93 4.47 17.10 28.88
N VAL A 94 5.42 17.73 29.58
CA VAL A 94 5.66 19.16 29.45
C VAL A 94 5.91 19.55 28.01
N GLY A 95 5.20 20.56 27.54
CA GLY A 95 5.27 21.05 26.18
C GLY A 95 4.19 20.53 25.25
N ASP A 96 3.45 19.47 25.60
CA ASP A 96 2.32 18.98 24.80
C ASP A 96 1.24 20.06 24.64
N ARG A 97 0.56 20.05 23.49
CA ARG A 97 -0.50 20.98 23.13
C ARG A 97 -1.63 20.26 22.41
N LEU A 98 -2.85 20.74 22.56
CA LEU A 98 -4.01 20.33 21.78
C LEU A 98 -4.39 21.41 20.76
N LYS A 99 -4.92 21.00 19.63
CA LYS A 99 -5.72 21.84 18.73
C LYS A 99 -7.18 21.67 19.12
N LEU A 100 -7.87 22.78 19.35
CA LEU A 100 -9.30 22.84 19.63
C LEU A 100 -10.03 23.33 18.39
N VAL A 101 -11.00 22.60 17.91
CA VAL A 101 -11.75 22.94 16.68
C VAL A 101 -13.19 23.24 17.05
N CYS A 102 -13.69 24.35 16.53
CA CYS A 102 -15.06 24.82 16.74
C CYS A 102 -16.05 24.19 15.76
N GLU A 103 -17.33 24.31 16.05
CA GLU A 103 -18.40 23.88 15.16
C GLU A 103 -18.41 24.57 13.80
N ASP A 104 -17.84 25.77 13.70
CA ASP A 104 -17.70 26.54 12.45
C ASP A 104 -16.38 26.25 11.72
N GLY A 105 -15.57 25.31 12.20
CA GLY A 105 -14.28 24.94 11.63
C GLY A 105 -13.11 25.85 11.99
N SER A 106 -13.33 26.95 12.74
CA SER A 106 -12.22 27.73 13.30
C SER A 106 -11.50 26.96 14.39
N ASP A 107 -10.19 27.18 14.57
CA ASP A 107 -9.40 26.46 15.55
C ASP A 107 -8.56 27.37 16.47
N PHE A 108 -8.15 26.79 17.59
CA PHE A 108 -7.28 27.40 18.59
C PHE A 108 -6.28 26.35 19.07
N THR A 109 -5.10 26.78 19.46
CA THR A 109 -4.10 25.89 20.08
C THR A 109 -4.00 26.21 21.57
N THR A 110 -3.95 25.17 22.42
CA THR A 110 -3.75 25.34 23.84
C THR A 110 -2.36 25.87 24.18
N GLU A 111 -2.18 26.40 25.34
CA GLU A 111 -0.86 26.64 25.94
C GLU A 111 -0.12 25.30 26.04
N ALA A 112 1.23 25.36 26.03
CA ALA A 112 2.04 24.19 26.32
C ALA A 112 1.86 23.75 27.76
N LEU A 113 1.74 22.43 27.99
CA LEU A 113 1.68 21.90 29.36
C LEU A 113 2.94 22.26 30.16
N ALA A 114 2.74 22.69 31.38
CA ALA A 114 3.78 22.77 32.40
C ALA A 114 3.70 21.55 33.33
N GLU A 115 4.73 21.33 34.15
CA GLU A 115 4.78 20.21 35.11
C GLU A 115 3.58 20.19 36.05
N ALA A 116 3.13 21.39 36.51
CA ALA A 116 1.97 21.53 37.40
C ALA A 116 0.63 21.13 36.77
N ASP A 117 0.57 21.08 35.45
CA ASP A 117 -0.64 20.72 34.70
C ASP A 117 -0.81 19.20 34.55
N LEU A 118 0.26 18.41 34.79
CA LEU A 118 0.24 16.97 34.76
C LEU A 118 -0.39 16.37 36.02
N LYS A 119 -1.26 15.37 35.83
CA LYS A 119 -1.96 14.65 36.88
C LYS A 119 -1.78 13.14 36.71
N ASP A 120 -1.90 12.39 37.81
CA ASP A 120 -1.85 10.92 37.80
C ASP A 120 -0.60 10.35 37.08
N GLY A 121 0.57 10.97 37.30
CA GLY A 121 1.81 10.57 36.62
C GLY A 121 1.77 10.81 35.11
N GLY A 122 1.10 11.87 34.66
CA GLY A 122 0.96 12.22 33.25
C GLY A 122 -0.19 11.53 32.52
N LYS A 123 -0.95 10.64 33.15
CA LYS A 123 -2.10 9.97 32.50
C LYS A 123 -3.26 10.93 32.20
N LYS A 124 -3.32 12.05 32.92
CA LYS A 124 -4.24 13.15 32.68
C LYS A 124 -3.50 14.47 32.69
N ALA A 125 -4.00 15.45 31.95
CA ALA A 125 -3.44 16.78 31.91
C ALA A 125 -4.54 17.84 31.86
N THR A 126 -4.22 19.02 32.40
CA THR A 126 -5.08 20.21 32.42
C THR A 126 -4.53 21.22 31.40
N PHE A 127 -5.25 21.45 30.33
CA PHE A 127 -4.87 22.40 29.28
C PHE A 127 -5.57 23.74 29.47
N LYS A 128 -4.89 24.82 29.09
CA LYS A 128 -5.44 26.17 29.04
C LYS A 128 -5.43 26.67 27.61
N ALA A 129 -6.48 27.34 27.20
CA ALA A 129 -6.58 27.97 25.90
C ALA A 129 -7.29 29.32 25.99
N THR A 130 -6.81 30.28 25.22
CA THR A 130 -7.48 31.56 25.00
C THR A 130 -8.27 31.46 23.71
N VAL A 131 -9.59 31.48 23.81
CA VAL A 131 -10.52 31.31 22.69
C VAL A 131 -11.36 32.55 22.51
N LYS A 132 -11.81 32.83 21.30
CA LYS A 132 -12.70 33.94 21.00
C LYS A 132 -14.07 33.69 21.66
N ALA A 133 -14.61 34.67 22.36
CA ALA A 133 -15.92 34.57 23.00
C ALA A 133 -17.02 34.23 21.95
N GLY A 134 -17.98 33.41 22.36
CA GLY A 134 -19.08 32.98 21.52
C GLY A 134 -18.76 31.87 20.52
N LYS A 135 -17.53 31.35 20.51
CA LYS A 135 -17.19 30.16 19.71
C LYS A 135 -17.55 28.87 20.46
N ALA A 136 -18.30 28.01 19.79
CA ALA A 136 -18.64 26.68 20.32
C ALA A 136 -17.53 25.69 19.97
N LEU A 137 -16.72 25.31 20.95
CA LEU A 137 -15.71 24.28 20.82
C LEU A 137 -16.38 22.90 20.71
N LYS A 138 -15.89 22.07 19.82
CA LYS A 138 -16.46 20.74 19.60
C LYS A 138 -15.43 19.63 19.65
N TRP A 139 -14.26 19.83 19.04
CA TRP A 139 -13.25 18.80 18.89
C TRP A 139 -11.92 19.21 19.51
N ALA A 140 -11.20 18.25 20.07
CA ALA A 140 -9.80 18.39 20.42
C ALA A 140 -8.97 17.37 19.63
N VAL A 141 -7.81 17.79 19.11
CA VAL A 141 -6.92 16.98 18.27
C VAL A 141 -5.52 16.99 18.86
N TYR A 142 -4.90 15.84 18.91
CA TYR A 142 -3.49 15.66 19.29
C TYR A 142 -2.76 14.87 18.19
N PRO A 143 -1.51 15.21 17.86
CA PRO A 143 -0.80 16.45 18.24
C PRO A 143 -1.40 17.68 17.57
N SER A 144 -1.13 18.86 18.16
CA SER A 144 -1.78 20.13 17.75
C SER A 144 -1.45 20.59 16.33
N ASN A 145 -0.40 20.07 15.71
CA ASN A 145 0.03 20.40 14.34
C ASN A 145 -0.68 19.58 13.25
N ILE A 146 -1.53 18.62 13.62
CA ILE A 146 -2.27 17.81 12.63
C ILE A 146 -3.24 18.70 11.85
N GLU A 147 -3.23 18.53 10.51
CA GLU A 147 -4.17 19.21 9.64
C GLU A 147 -5.59 18.70 9.88
N THR A 148 -6.52 19.65 9.99
CA THR A 148 -7.94 19.38 10.21
C THR A 148 -8.78 20.05 9.16
N SER A 149 -9.94 19.50 8.82
CA SER A 149 -10.91 20.16 7.96
C SER A 149 -12.34 19.84 8.39
N LEU A 150 -13.23 20.83 8.19
CA LEU A 150 -14.66 20.66 8.36
C LEU A 150 -15.33 21.03 7.02
N THR A 151 -15.89 20.03 6.34
CA THR A 151 -16.52 20.20 5.05
C THR A 151 -17.89 19.52 5.09
N ASP A 152 -18.94 20.25 4.73
CA ASP A 152 -20.33 19.76 4.76
C ASP A 152 -20.74 19.10 6.10
N GLY A 153 -20.27 19.70 7.21
CA GLY A 153 -20.53 19.19 8.55
C GLY A 153 -19.72 17.95 8.93
N LYS A 154 -18.85 17.45 8.04
CA LYS A 154 -17.95 16.31 8.31
C LYS A 154 -16.60 16.81 8.78
N PHE A 155 -16.23 16.44 9.98
CA PHE A 155 -14.90 16.72 10.54
C PHE A 155 -13.92 15.64 10.09
N SER A 156 -12.71 16.04 9.70
CA SER A 156 -11.63 15.12 9.32
C SER A 156 -10.27 15.62 9.77
N VAL A 157 -9.37 14.66 9.98
CA VAL A 157 -7.95 14.90 10.23
C VAL A 157 -7.13 14.27 9.11
N THR A 158 -5.96 14.81 8.82
CA THR A 158 -5.05 14.27 7.79
C THR A 158 -3.93 13.47 8.45
N VAL A 159 -3.80 12.19 8.08
CA VAL A 159 -2.61 11.38 8.39
C VAL A 159 -1.51 11.80 7.41
N PRO A 160 -0.40 12.38 7.86
CA PRO A 160 0.60 12.95 6.97
C PRO A 160 1.35 11.87 6.19
N LYS A 161 1.70 12.18 4.93
CA LYS A 161 2.55 11.34 4.09
C LYS A 161 4.00 11.30 4.60
N VAL A 162 4.53 12.46 5.01
CA VAL A 162 5.89 12.60 5.54
C VAL A 162 5.81 12.77 7.04
N GLN A 163 6.53 11.94 7.76
CA GLN A 163 6.51 11.84 9.22
C GLN A 163 7.93 11.84 9.77
N ASP A 164 8.10 12.26 11.01
CA ASP A 164 9.42 12.36 11.67
C ASP A 164 9.83 11.10 12.46
N GLY A 165 8.98 10.08 12.45
CA GLY A 165 9.27 8.80 13.09
C GLY A 165 9.12 8.77 14.61
N THR A 166 8.67 9.86 15.23
CA THR A 166 8.45 9.89 16.68
C THR A 166 7.09 9.31 17.05
N PHE A 167 7.00 8.71 18.23
CA PHE A 167 5.71 8.23 18.75
C PHE A 167 4.71 9.38 18.94
N GLU A 168 5.18 10.51 19.46
CA GLU A 168 4.36 11.70 19.69
C GLU A 168 3.57 12.12 18.45
N HIS A 169 4.26 12.30 17.33
CA HIS A 169 3.63 12.78 16.10
C HIS A 169 2.87 11.70 15.36
N ALA A 170 3.19 10.43 15.62
CA ALA A 170 2.46 9.30 15.07
C ALA A 170 1.16 8.99 15.82
N SER A 171 1.05 9.36 17.11
CA SER A 171 -0.16 9.10 17.92
C SER A 171 -1.24 10.15 17.62
N ILE A 172 -1.90 10.04 16.47
CA ILE A 172 -2.96 10.99 16.08
C ILE A 172 -4.26 10.61 16.77
N GLU A 173 -4.78 11.56 17.57
CA GLU A 173 -5.92 11.35 18.45
C GLU A 173 -6.93 12.48 18.31
N VAL A 174 -8.21 12.14 18.47
CA VAL A 174 -9.33 13.08 18.45
C VAL A 174 -10.28 12.77 19.60
N GLY A 175 -10.84 13.80 20.22
CA GLY A 175 -11.91 13.68 21.21
C GLY A 175 -12.95 14.78 21.04
N GLU A 176 -14.20 14.48 21.37
CA GLU A 176 -15.22 15.52 21.55
C GLU A 176 -15.01 16.21 22.90
N ILE A 177 -15.24 17.51 22.92
CA ILE A 177 -15.21 18.30 24.13
C ILE A 177 -16.59 18.18 24.81
N GLY A 178 -16.64 17.39 25.87
CA GLY A 178 -17.86 17.11 26.62
C GLY A 178 -18.19 18.15 27.70
N GLU A 179 -19.25 17.89 28.43
CA GLU A 179 -19.63 18.71 29.58
C GLU A 179 -18.47 18.85 30.56
N GLY A 180 -18.33 20.04 31.16
CA GLY A 180 -17.24 20.35 32.08
C GLY A 180 -15.86 20.42 31.39
N ASN A 181 -15.81 20.61 30.07
CA ASN A 181 -14.57 20.67 29.29
C ASN A 181 -13.67 19.43 29.45
N SER A 182 -14.27 18.27 29.57
CA SER A 182 -13.55 16.99 29.63
C SER A 182 -13.38 16.40 28.26
N ILE A 183 -12.22 15.81 27.98
CA ILE A 183 -11.86 15.23 26.68
C ILE A 183 -11.35 13.80 26.89
N ALA A 184 -12.03 12.83 26.29
CA ALA A 184 -11.53 11.47 26.16
C ALA A 184 -11.00 11.29 24.73
N LEU A 185 -9.69 11.37 24.56
CA LEU A 185 -9.06 11.18 23.26
C LEU A 185 -9.16 9.73 22.80
N LYS A 186 -9.23 9.53 21.50
CA LYS A 186 -9.24 8.21 20.84
C LYS A 186 -8.34 8.26 19.63
N ASN A 187 -7.53 7.22 19.46
CA ASN A 187 -6.66 7.12 18.30
C ASN A 187 -7.47 7.07 17.00
N VAL A 188 -7.01 7.80 16.02
CA VAL A 188 -7.54 7.79 14.65
C VAL A 188 -6.84 6.72 13.83
N CYS A 189 -5.56 6.50 14.08
CA CYS A 189 -4.64 5.69 13.30
C CYS A 189 -4.37 4.31 13.92
N ALA A 190 -3.75 3.45 13.12
CA ALA A 190 -2.85 2.42 13.59
C ALA A 190 -1.42 2.94 13.51
N LEU A 191 -0.51 2.37 14.29
CA LEU A 191 0.92 2.68 14.24
C LEU A 191 1.70 1.48 13.74
N LEU A 192 2.67 1.74 12.88
CA LEU A 192 3.73 0.80 12.56
C LEU A 192 4.95 1.15 13.42
N LYS A 193 5.44 0.18 14.19
CA LYS A 193 6.68 0.29 14.98
C LYS A 193 7.75 -0.52 14.28
N PHE A 194 8.92 0.06 14.05
CA PHE A 194 10.04 -0.64 13.44
C PHE A 194 11.37 -0.14 14.00
N THR A 195 12.40 -0.97 13.85
CA THR A 195 13.76 -0.62 14.27
C THR A 195 14.66 -0.57 13.04
N VAL A 196 15.39 0.52 12.87
CA VAL A 196 16.49 0.63 11.91
C VAL A 196 17.73 0.01 12.55
N ALA A 197 18.30 -1.01 11.89
CA ALA A 197 19.44 -1.75 12.40
C ALA A 197 20.75 -0.93 12.42
N GLU A 198 21.65 -1.27 13.31
CA GLU A 198 23.00 -0.69 13.40
C GLU A 198 23.77 -0.74 12.06
N ALA A 199 23.54 -1.78 11.26
CA ALA A 199 24.14 -1.92 9.93
C ALA A 199 23.73 -0.78 8.96
N ASN A 200 22.66 -0.05 9.25
CA ASN A 200 22.13 1.05 8.45
C ASN A 200 22.41 2.42 9.12
N ALA A 201 23.62 2.63 9.62
CA ALA A 201 24.02 3.82 10.39
C ALA A 201 23.75 5.16 9.69
N ASN A 202 23.77 5.17 8.35
CA ASN A 202 23.53 6.37 7.54
C ASN A 202 22.08 6.51 7.08
N ALA A 203 21.13 5.75 7.67
CA ALA A 203 19.72 5.85 7.33
C ALA A 203 19.19 7.27 7.62
N ALA A 204 18.48 7.83 6.66
CA ALA A 204 17.85 9.14 6.76
C ALA A 204 16.34 9.10 6.44
N LYS A 205 15.92 8.11 5.66
CA LYS A 205 14.52 7.97 5.23
C LYS A 205 14.11 6.50 5.17
N VAL A 206 12.87 6.23 5.56
CA VAL A 206 12.22 4.94 5.37
C VAL A 206 10.93 5.17 4.60
N PHE A 207 10.79 4.50 3.46
CA PHE A 207 9.54 4.47 2.70
C PHE A 207 8.79 3.18 3.01
N ILE A 208 7.49 3.29 3.25
CA ILE A 208 6.61 2.16 3.56
C ILE A 208 5.46 2.16 2.56
N GLY A 209 5.35 1.12 1.74
CA GLY A 209 4.32 0.95 0.73
C GLY A 209 3.27 -0.08 1.12
N GLY A 210 1.99 0.25 0.97
CA GLY A 210 0.85 -0.56 1.40
C GLY A 210 0.27 -1.50 0.35
N ASN A 211 0.90 -1.67 -0.82
CA ASN A 211 0.37 -2.46 -1.93
C ASN A 211 -1.08 -2.07 -2.29
N GLY A 212 -1.31 -0.79 -2.51
CA GLY A 212 -2.63 -0.22 -2.83
C GLY A 212 -3.51 0.10 -1.63
N ALA A 213 -3.16 -0.33 -0.42
CA ALA A 213 -3.88 0.12 0.77
C ALA A 213 -3.55 1.58 1.07
N PRO A 214 -4.56 2.42 1.36
CA PRO A 214 -4.35 3.81 1.75
C PRO A 214 -3.66 3.85 3.11
N LEU A 215 -2.39 4.25 3.16
CA LEU A 215 -1.65 4.38 4.41
C LEU A 215 -1.70 5.79 4.98
N ASN A 216 -1.98 6.81 4.17
CA ASN A 216 -2.05 8.22 4.58
C ASN A 216 -3.24 8.93 3.91
N GLY A 217 -3.51 10.17 4.31
CA GLY A 217 -4.60 10.97 3.77
C GLY A 217 -5.67 11.31 4.79
N LYS A 218 -6.86 11.74 4.33
CA LYS A 218 -7.93 12.20 5.21
C LYS A 218 -8.68 11.05 5.89
N ALA A 219 -8.82 11.16 7.20
CA ALA A 219 -9.69 10.33 8.03
C ALA A 219 -10.92 11.14 8.45
N SER A 220 -12.10 10.76 7.99
CA SER A 220 -13.35 11.37 8.43
C SER A 220 -13.72 10.88 9.83
N ILE A 221 -14.06 11.80 10.71
CA ILE A 221 -14.41 11.52 12.10
C ILE A 221 -15.93 11.59 12.25
N SER A 222 -16.55 10.51 12.68
CA SER A 222 -17.98 10.51 13.02
C SER A 222 -18.18 10.46 14.54
N SER A 223 -19.30 11.00 15.01
CA SER A 223 -19.62 11.09 16.44
C SER A 223 -19.81 9.70 17.09
N GLU A 224 -20.28 8.71 16.33
CA GLU A 224 -20.44 7.35 16.87
C GLU A 224 -19.14 6.64 17.22
N ILE A 225 -18.08 7.21 16.84
CA ILE A 225 -16.88 6.73 16.81
C ILE A 225 -16.07 7.10 17.65
N LEU A 226 -16.38 8.16 17.73
CA LEU A 226 -15.21 8.20 17.11
C LEU A 226 -14.96 6.89 16.41
N GLY A 227 -15.84 6.34 15.64
CA GLY A 227 -15.70 5.32 14.65
C GLY A 227 -15.26 6.01 13.37
N ALA A 228 -13.96 6.10 13.08
CA ALA A 228 -13.49 6.58 11.81
C ALA A 228 -13.99 5.64 10.72
N SER A 229 -14.98 6.06 9.95
CA SER A 229 -15.24 5.42 8.66
C SER A 229 -14.16 5.93 7.71
N TYR A 230 -13.19 5.08 7.41
CA TYR A 230 -12.20 5.40 6.40
C TYR A 230 -12.88 5.23 5.06
N THR A 231 -13.34 6.30 4.51
CA THR A 231 -13.47 6.38 3.06
C THR A 231 -12.07 6.72 2.55
N ALA A 232 -11.39 5.72 2.01
CA ALA A 232 -10.39 6.00 1.00
C ALA A 232 -11.17 6.72 -0.10
N SER A 233 -11.17 8.06 -0.08
CA SER A 233 -11.85 8.79 -1.13
C SER A 233 -10.93 8.69 -2.33
N GLU A 234 -11.40 8.04 -3.38
CA GLU A 234 -10.80 8.08 -4.71
C GLU A 234 -10.67 9.53 -5.22
N ASP A 235 -11.33 10.46 -4.54
CA ASP A 235 -11.37 11.89 -4.81
C ASP A 235 -10.29 12.72 -4.11
N VAL A 236 -9.33 12.12 -3.40
CA VAL A 236 -8.19 12.87 -2.84
C VAL A 236 -7.07 12.89 -3.87
N PRO A 237 -6.83 14.02 -4.56
CA PRO A 237 -5.83 14.14 -5.63
C PRO A 237 -4.39 13.80 -5.18
N ASP A 238 -4.13 13.83 -3.88
CA ASP A 238 -2.81 13.63 -3.27
C ASP A 238 -2.65 12.29 -2.54
N TYR A 239 -3.56 11.32 -2.77
CA TYR A 239 -3.41 10.00 -2.21
C TYR A 239 -2.18 9.32 -2.79
N GLN A 240 -1.21 9.05 -1.93
CA GLN A 240 -0.03 8.25 -2.26
C GLN A 240 -0.06 6.94 -1.47
N PRO A 241 0.22 5.80 -2.10
CA PRO A 241 0.15 4.49 -1.44
C PRO A 241 1.28 4.24 -0.44
N ASN A 242 2.12 5.24 -0.17
CA ASN A 242 3.27 5.11 0.70
C ASN A 242 3.35 6.20 1.76
N VAL A 243 4.06 5.89 2.84
CA VAL A 243 4.44 6.81 3.91
C VAL A 243 5.96 6.96 3.89
N GLU A 244 6.46 8.18 4.03
CA GLU A 244 7.87 8.50 4.20
C GLU A 244 8.12 8.85 5.67
N VAL A 245 9.07 8.17 6.30
CA VAL A 245 9.48 8.43 7.68
C VAL A 245 10.91 8.94 7.68
N THR A 246 11.13 10.15 8.19
CA THR A 246 12.46 10.69 8.43
C THR A 246 13.07 9.98 9.64
N VAL A 247 14.29 9.48 9.49
CA VAL A 247 15.03 8.79 10.54
C VAL A 247 16.42 9.39 10.69
N THR A 248 17.05 9.20 11.84
CA THR A 248 18.38 9.76 12.16
C THR A 248 19.41 8.65 12.43
N GLY A 249 19.35 7.58 11.65
CA GLY A 249 20.21 6.40 11.82
C GLY A 249 19.53 5.26 12.56
N PRO A 250 20.32 4.37 13.22
CA PRO A 250 19.79 3.25 13.98
C PRO A 250 18.90 3.70 15.12
N GLY A 251 17.82 2.95 15.36
CA GLY A 251 16.89 3.28 16.43
C GLY A 251 15.48 2.77 16.16
N LYS A 252 14.61 3.05 17.10
CA LYS A 252 13.20 2.68 17.07
C LYS A 252 12.37 3.85 16.56
N TYR A 253 11.49 3.59 15.60
CA TYR A 253 10.66 4.59 14.92
C TYR A 253 9.21 4.14 14.82
N TYR A 254 8.33 5.12 14.66
CA TYR A 254 6.90 4.94 14.50
C TYR A 254 6.39 5.64 13.25
N ALA A 255 5.42 5.03 12.60
CA ALA A 255 4.67 5.65 11.52
C ALA A 255 3.17 5.53 11.78
N ALA A 256 2.45 6.65 11.72
CA ALA A 256 1.00 6.65 11.70
C ALA A 256 0.53 6.17 10.33
N ILE A 257 -0.43 5.27 10.32
CA ILE A 257 -1.11 4.85 9.10
C ILE A 257 -2.62 4.86 9.30
N LEU A 258 -3.35 5.09 8.22
CA LEU A 258 -4.77 4.76 8.21
C LEU A 258 -4.93 3.27 8.50
N PRO A 259 -5.94 2.83 9.27
CA PRO A 259 -6.15 1.42 9.51
C PRO A 259 -6.24 0.65 8.19
N ALA A 260 -5.46 -0.39 8.09
CA ALA A 260 -5.30 -1.13 6.84
C ALA A 260 -5.24 -2.64 7.09
N LYS A 261 -5.84 -3.38 6.15
CA LYS A 261 -5.61 -4.81 6.00
C LYS A 261 -5.12 -5.05 4.60
N THR A 262 -3.84 -5.40 4.46
CA THR A 262 -3.20 -5.57 3.15
C THR A 262 -2.15 -6.67 3.19
N THR A 263 -1.66 -7.04 2.02
CA THR A 263 -0.56 -7.99 1.83
C THR A 263 0.52 -7.34 0.98
N GLY A 264 1.75 -7.79 1.11
CA GLY A 264 2.83 -7.24 0.27
C GLY A 264 3.33 -5.87 0.75
N LEU A 265 3.27 -5.61 2.07
CA LEU A 265 3.91 -4.43 2.65
C LEU A 265 5.37 -4.37 2.20
N SER A 266 5.76 -3.27 1.59
CA SER A 266 7.14 -3.03 1.15
C SER A 266 7.79 -1.94 1.97
N MET A 267 9.09 -2.09 2.26
CA MET A 267 9.88 -1.10 2.98
C MET A 267 11.23 -0.90 2.30
N GLN A 268 11.66 0.36 2.16
CA GLN A 268 12.97 0.74 1.65
C GLN A 268 13.60 1.78 2.56
N ILE A 269 14.86 1.56 2.91
CA ILE A 269 15.66 2.48 3.74
C ILE A 269 16.69 3.16 2.85
N TYR A 270 16.75 4.48 2.91
CA TYR A 270 17.68 5.31 2.17
C TYR A 270 18.54 6.17 3.09
N SER A 271 19.78 6.41 2.69
CA SER A 271 20.64 7.45 3.24
C SER A 271 20.22 8.85 2.75
N ALA A 272 20.83 9.88 3.30
CA ALA A 272 20.55 11.27 2.93
C ALA A 272 20.88 11.60 1.46
N ASP A 273 21.83 10.90 0.87
CA ASP A 273 22.22 11.02 -0.55
C ASP A 273 21.38 10.12 -1.48
N ASN A 274 20.26 9.56 -0.97
CA ASN A 274 19.37 8.64 -1.66
C ASN A 274 20.00 7.30 -2.09
N THR A 275 21.04 6.84 -1.40
CA THR A 275 21.53 5.48 -1.56
C THR A 275 20.61 4.49 -0.84
N LEU A 276 20.15 3.46 -1.53
CA LEU A 276 19.32 2.40 -0.93
C LEU A 276 20.17 1.50 -0.03
N LEU A 277 19.89 1.50 1.26
CA LEU A 277 20.62 0.75 2.29
C LEU A 277 20.01 -0.62 2.57
N ALA A 278 18.68 -0.69 2.60
CA ALA A 278 17.95 -1.93 2.86
C ALA A 278 16.58 -1.91 2.17
N GLU A 279 16.07 -3.10 1.87
CA GLU A 279 14.70 -3.24 1.35
C GLU A 279 14.09 -4.59 1.69
N ASN A 280 12.77 -4.62 1.84
CA ASN A 280 12.02 -5.84 2.08
C ASN A 280 10.62 -5.74 1.48
N ILE A 281 10.07 -6.85 1.02
CA ILE A 281 8.67 -7.02 0.67
C ILE A 281 8.14 -8.21 1.45
N SER A 282 7.19 -7.96 2.33
CA SER A 282 6.56 -8.99 3.16
C SER A 282 5.44 -9.68 2.39
N SER A 283 5.43 -11.00 2.36
CA SER A 283 4.27 -11.78 1.90
C SER A 283 3.18 -11.94 2.98
N ASN A 284 3.46 -11.52 4.21
CA ASN A 284 2.52 -11.63 5.32
C ASN A 284 1.39 -10.60 5.20
N VAL A 285 0.26 -10.92 5.78
CA VAL A 285 -0.85 -9.97 5.93
C VAL A 285 -0.48 -8.95 6.99
N LEU A 286 -0.51 -7.67 6.62
CA LEU A 286 -0.59 -6.58 7.56
C LEU A 286 -2.07 -6.44 7.95
N ASP A 287 -2.39 -6.69 9.21
CA ASP A 287 -3.68 -6.36 9.81
C ASP A 287 -3.41 -5.35 10.92
N ALA A 288 -3.70 -4.09 10.64
CA ALA A 288 -3.42 -2.95 11.49
C ALA A 288 -4.71 -2.15 11.72
N PRO A 289 -5.60 -2.63 12.58
CA PRO A 289 -6.80 -1.90 12.95
C PRO A 289 -6.45 -0.66 13.79
N ARG A 290 -7.35 0.30 13.84
CA ARG A 290 -7.24 1.49 14.67
C ARG A 290 -6.86 1.14 16.13
N LYS A 291 -6.10 2.00 16.80
CA LYS A 291 -5.68 1.83 18.20
C LYS A 291 -4.66 0.69 18.41
N THR A 292 -4.06 0.16 17.37
CA THR A 292 -3.02 -0.87 17.48
C THR A 292 -1.65 -0.32 17.10
N ILE A 293 -0.63 -0.86 17.73
CA ILE A 293 0.76 -0.72 17.31
C ILE A 293 1.18 -2.05 16.70
N LYS A 294 1.46 -2.06 15.39
CA LYS A 294 1.97 -3.23 14.70
C LYS A 294 3.48 -3.21 14.69
N ASN A 295 4.09 -4.10 15.46
CA ASN A 295 5.54 -4.23 15.49
C ASN A 295 6.03 -5.03 14.28
N LEU A 296 6.82 -4.38 13.42
CA LEU A 296 7.41 -4.95 12.22
C LEU A 296 8.80 -5.53 12.49
N GLY A 297 9.34 -5.33 13.70
CA GLY A 297 10.67 -5.79 14.07
C GLY A 297 11.80 -4.93 13.49
N GLU A 298 12.98 -5.51 13.41
CA GLU A 298 14.18 -4.85 12.94
C GLU A 298 14.37 -5.01 11.43
N LEU A 299 14.64 -3.89 10.75
CA LEU A 299 14.89 -3.82 9.32
C LEU A 299 16.39 -4.04 9.07
N ARG A 300 16.77 -5.28 8.79
CA ARG A 300 18.16 -5.73 8.55
C ARG A 300 18.44 -6.10 7.11
N SER A 301 17.41 -6.19 6.27
CA SER A 301 17.56 -6.71 4.91
C SER A 301 18.49 -5.83 4.09
N THR A 302 19.49 -6.43 3.46
CA THR A 302 20.25 -5.76 2.40
C THR A 302 19.39 -5.57 1.16
N PRO A 303 19.73 -4.62 0.26
CA PRO A 303 19.06 -4.50 -1.02
C PRO A 303 19.05 -5.82 -1.78
N PHE A 304 17.95 -6.13 -2.44
CA PHE A 304 17.88 -7.33 -3.28
C PHE A 304 19.00 -7.32 -4.32
N GLN A 305 19.74 -8.41 -4.37
CA GLN A 305 20.72 -8.63 -5.41
C GLN A 305 20.00 -9.03 -6.71
N ASN A 306 20.65 -8.81 -7.85
CA ASN A 306 20.12 -9.17 -9.17
C ASN A 306 18.72 -8.62 -9.46
N LYS A 307 18.43 -7.38 -8.99
CA LYS A 307 17.16 -6.69 -9.32
C LYS A 307 17.03 -6.43 -10.80
N ARG A 308 15.81 -6.56 -11.32
CA ARG A 308 15.46 -6.12 -12.67
C ARG A 308 14.09 -5.44 -12.66
N PHE A 309 14.02 -4.34 -13.34
CA PHE A 309 12.80 -3.57 -13.56
C PHE A 309 12.33 -3.81 -15.01
N VAL A 310 11.03 -3.95 -15.20
CA VAL A 310 10.44 -4.34 -16.47
C VAL A 310 9.23 -3.49 -16.78
N THR A 311 9.22 -2.87 -17.95
CA THR A 311 8.09 -2.11 -18.48
C THR A 311 7.69 -2.67 -19.85
N LYS A 312 6.53 -2.28 -20.38
CA LYS A 312 6.01 -2.80 -21.62
C LYS A 312 7.03 -2.74 -22.77
N ASP A 313 7.59 -1.58 -23.02
CA ASP A 313 8.47 -1.32 -24.16
C ASP A 313 9.96 -1.29 -23.78
N GLY A 314 10.24 -1.40 -22.48
CA GLY A 314 11.54 -1.11 -21.90
C GLY A 314 11.83 0.38 -21.84
N ALA A 315 12.94 0.76 -21.22
CA ALA A 315 13.35 2.15 -21.08
C ALA A 315 14.88 2.29 -21.13
N GLY A 316 15.38 3.45 -21.49
CA GLY A 316 16.80 3.81 -21.50
C GLY A 316 17.68 2.78 -22.20
N ASP A 317 18.75 2.35 -21.54
CA ASP A 317 19.72 1.35 -22.03
C ASP A 317 19.20 -0.10 -21.97
N LYS A 318 18.02 -0.31 -21.39
CA LYS A 318 17.35 -1.62 -21.26
C LYS A 318 18.14 -2.68 -20.49
N GLN A 319 18.99 -2.27 -19.57
CA GLN A 319 19.72 -3.21 -18.69
C GLN A 319 18.88 -3.72 -17.52
N GLY A 320 17.73 -3.10 -17.25
CA GLY A 320 16.81 -3.49 -16.18
C GLY A 320 17.27 -3.10 -14.78
N LEU A 321 18.22 -2.16 -14.63
CA LEU A 321 18.80 -1.82 -13.34
C LEU A 321 18.01 -0.74 -12.58
N SER A 322 17.13 -0.03 -13.27
CA SER A 322 16.19 0.95 -12.71
C SER A 322 14.95 1.01 -13.60
N TRP A 323 13.93 1.75 -13.18
CA TRP A 323 12.73 1.96 -13.98
C TRP A 323 13.04 2.73 -15.28
N GLU A 324 13.96 3.69 -15.25
CA GLU A 324 14.39 4.46 -16.44
C GLU A 324 15.23 3.62 -17.41
N ASN A 325 15.78 2.49 -16.97
CA ASN A 325 16.60 1.58 -17.76
C ASN A 325 15.98 0.18 -17.81
N ALA A 326 14.67 0.08 -17.75
CA ALA A 326 13.92 -1.15 -17.62
C ALA A 326 14.05 -2.09 -18.83
N TRP A 327 14.03 -3.40 -18.58
CA TRP A 327 13.78 -4.40 -19.62
C TRP A 327 12.40 -4.19 -20.26
N SER A 328 12.25 -4.57 -21.52
CA SER A 328 10.92 -4.71 -22.11
C SER A 328 10.29 -6.05 -21.71
N PHE A 329 8.95 -6.16 -21.86
CA PHE A 329 8.24 -7.42 -21.69
C PHE A 329 8.83 -8.53 -22.59
N GLN A 330 9.22 -8.19 -23.82
CA GLN A 330 9.86 -9.15 -24.73
C GLN A 330 11.24 -9.59 -24.25
N THR A 331 12.03 -8.67 -23.67
CA THR A 331 13.32 -9.01 -23.05
C THR A 331 13.11 -9.96 -21.88
N LEU A 332 12.13 -9.71 -21.01
CA LEU A 332 11.78 -10.60 -19.90
C LEU A 332 11.46 -12.02 -20.40
N ILE A 333 10.60 -12.16 -21.42
CA ILE A 333 10.24 -13.45 -22.00
C ILE A 333 11.50 -14.17 -22.51
N SER A 334 12.34 -13.47 -23.28
CA SER A 334 13.59 -14.03 -23.82
C SER A 334 14.54 -14.50 -22.71
N LYS A 335 14.64 -13.75 -21.61
CA LYS A 335 15.45 -14.14 -20.45
C LYS A 335 14.89 -15.36 -19.74
N LEU A 336 13.58 -15.42 -19.54
CA LEU A 336 12.92 -16.58 -18.91
C LEU A 336 13.08 -17.87 -19.75
N GLN A 337 13.11 -17.77 -21.07
CA GLN A 337 13.28 -18.91 -21.98
C GLN A 337 14.74 -19.31 -22.24
N GLY A 338 15.65 -18.33 -22.25
CA GLY A 338 17.01 -18.50 -22.75
C GLY A 338 18.02 -19.00 -21.72
N THR A 339 17.96 -18.51 -20.48
CA THR A 339 18.94 -18.77 -19.42
C THR A 339 18.27 -19.09 -18.10
N ALA A 340 18.92 -19.87 -17.24
CA ALA A 340 18.50 -19.99 -15.86
C ALA A 340 18.68 -18.63 -15.15
N LEU A 341 17.59 -18.04 -14.72
CA LEU A 341 17.64 -16.86 -13.86
C LEU A 341 17.88 -17.31 -12.41
N THR A 342 19.07 -17.06 -11.88
CA THR A 342 19.43 -17.42 -10.50
C THR A 342 19.33 -16.22 -9.59
N ASP A 343 18.54 -16.35 -8.53
CA ASP A 343 18.36 -15.34 -7.48
C ASP A 343 17.95 -13.95 -7.99
N HIS A 344 17.18 -13.90 -9.08
CA HIS A 344 16.65 -12.64 -9.63
C HIS A 344 15.39 -12.19 -8.88
N VAL A 345 15.30 -10.89 -8.64
CA VAL A 345 14.09 -10.22 -8.17
C VAL A 345 13.62 -9.24 -9.24
N ILE A 346 12.44 -9.50 -9.80
CA ILE A 346 11.93 -8.84 -11.00
C ILE A 346 10.67 -8.05 -10.63
N PHE A 347 10.70 -6.75 -10.87
CA PHE A 347 9.58 -5.84 -10.66
C PHE A 347 8.97 -5.46 -12.00
N ILE A 348 7.66 -5.64 -12.16
CA ILE A 348 7.01 -5.48 -13.45
C ILE A 348 5.90 -4.44 -13.36
N SER A 349 5.94 -3.45 -14.26
CA SER A 349 4.85 -2.48 -14.39
C SER A 349 3.58 -3.13 -14.95
N GLU A 350 2.48 -2.41 -14.81
CA GLU A 350 1.19 -2.82 -15.37
C GLU A 350 1.28 -3.13 -16.88
N GLY A 351 0.46 -4.08 -17.31
CA GLY A 351 0.30 -4.45 -18.71
C GLY A 351 0.25 -5.94 -18.97
N ASN A 352 -0.04 -6.28 -20.22
CA ASN A 352 -0.19 -7.65 -20.69
C ASN A 352 1.10 -8.16 -21.36
N ILE A 353 1.70 -9.17 -20.75
CA ILE A 353 2.92 -9.84 -21.23
C ILE A 353 2.51 -11.00 -22.10
N LYS A 354 2.68 -10.86 -23.42
CA LYS A 354 2.32 -11.88 -24.41
C LYS A 354 3.59 -12.59 -24.90
N PRO A 355 3.78 -13.90 -24.63
CA PRO A 355 4.85 -14.67 -25.25
C PRO A 355 4.61 -14.75 -26.76
N THR A 356 5.56 -14.26 -27.56
CA THR A 356 5.46 -14.27 -29.03
C THR A 356 5.82 -15.63 -29.65
N THR A 357 6.57 -16.43 -28.91
CA THR A 357 7.13 -17.71 -29.38
C THR A 357 6.53 -18.93 -28.67
N GLY A 358 5.31 -18.80 -28.15
CA GLY A 358 4.63 -19.90 -27.45
C GLY A 358 4.99 -20.02 -25.97
N THR A 359 5.19 -21.25 -25.51
CA THR A 359 5.35 -21.58 -24.09
C THR A 359 6.68 -21.09 -23.50
N ILE A 360 6.66 -20.50 -22.32
CA ILE A 360 7.87 -20.21 -21.54
C ILE A 360 8.30 -21.50 -20.82
N VAL A 361 9.37 -22.12 -21.31
CA VAL A 361 9.96 -23.33 -20.70
C VAL A 361 11.13 -22.92 -19.82
N LEU A 362 10.96 -23.07 -18.52
CA LEU A 362 11.98 -22.69 -17.54
C LEU A 362 13.11 -23.72 -17.48
N LYS A 363 14.33 -23.23 -17.33
CA LYS A 363 15.55 -24.06 -17.23
C LYS A 363 15.74 -24.58 -15.82
N ASP A 364 16.59 -25.61 -15.70
CA ASP A 364 17.04 -26.14 -14.42
C ASP A 364 17.73 -25.07 -13.58
N ASN A 365 17.59 -25.16 -12.26
CA ASN A 365 18.14 -24.22 -11.29
C ASN A 365 17.63 -22.77 -11.41
N THR A 366 16.53 -22.55 -12.12
CA THR A 366 15.90 -21.23 -12.19
C THR A 366 15.34 -20.87 -10.80
N LYS A 367 15.77 -19.71 -10.30
CA LYS A 367 15.25 -19.10 -9.06
C LYS A 367 14.94 -17.65 -9.31
N PHE A 368 13.70 -17.27 -9.15
CA PHE A 368 13.32 -15.87 -9.23
C PHE A 368 12.09 -15.54 -8.37
N LYS A 369 11.98 -14.25 -8.10
CA LYS A 369 10.76 -13.66 -7.55
C LYS A 369 10.26 -12.61 -8.53
N ILE A 370 9.01 -12.70 -8.92
CA ILE A 370 8.34 -11.71 -9.78
C ILE A 370 7.28 -11.00 -8.95
N TYR A 371 7.36 -9.68 -8.91
CA TYR A 371 6.39 -8.79 -8.30
C TYR A 371 5.73 -7.93 -9.38
N GLY A 372 4.42 -8.11 -9.60
CA GLY A 372 3.61 -7.24 -10.47
C GLY A 372 2.94 -6.12 -9.69
N GLY A 373 2.18 -5.26 -10.38
CA GLY A 373 1.37 -4.23 -9.74
C GLY A 373 2.05 -2.87 -9.61
N TYR A 374 2.98 -2.54 -10.48
CA TYR A 374 3.66 -1.24 -10.46
C TYR A 374 3.13 -0.31 -11.56
N PRO A 375 2.98 1.00 -11.30
CA PRO A 375 2.65 1.98 -12.34
C PRO A 375 3.78 2.10 -13.39
N THR A 376 3.47 2.71 -14.53
CA THR A 376 4.43 2.83 -15.66
C THR A 376 5.38 4.01 -15.55
N ASN A 377 5.11 4.96 -14.66
CA ASN A 377 5.82 6.24 -14.56
C ASN A 377 6.80 6.33 -13.38
N LEU A 378 7.27 5.20 -12.89
CA LEU A 378 8.23 5.15 -11.79
C LEU A 378 9.65 5.52 -12.24
N THR A 379 10.43 6.00 -11.30
CA THR A 379 11.83 6.37 -11.46
C THR A 379 12.73 5.71 -10.41
N GLY A 380 14.03 5.66 -10.67
CA GLY A 380 15.02 5.07 -9.77
C GLY A 380 14.79 3.58 -9.51
N VAL A 381 14.88 3.19 -8.27
CA VAL A 381 14.75 1.80 -7.80
C VAL A 381 13.61 1.63 -6.79
N THR A 382 12.63 2.53 -6.82
CA THR A 382 11.48 2.46 -5.89
C THR A 382 10.65 1.21 -6.09
N THR A 383 10.23 0.58 -5.00
CA THR A 383 9.35 -0.59 -4.97
C THR A 383 8.17 -0.43 -4.00
N THR A 384 8.01 0.76 -3.44
CA THR A 384 6.96 1.07 -2.45
C THR A 384 5.65 1.59 -3.06
N ASP A 385 5.65 1.92 -4.36
CA ASP A 385 4.48 2.45 -5.08
C ASP A 385 3.63 1.34 -5.74
N ARG A 386 3.69 0.16 -5.19
CA ARG A 386 2.96 -1.01 -5.69
C ARG A 386 1.48 -0.95 -5.35
N ASP A 387 0.62 -1.30 -6.35
CA ASP A 387 -0.81 -1.52 -6.17
C ASP A 387 -1.32 -2.57 -7.17
N ILE A 388 -1.48 -3.79 -6.71
CA ILE A 388 -1.90 -4.94 -7.56
C ILE A 388 -3.35 -4.85 -8.03
N ASN A 389 -4.17 -4.01 -7.40
CA ASN A 389 -5.56 -3.83 -7.79
C ASN A 389 -5.71 -2.75 -8.87
N LYS A 390 -4.89 -1.71 -8.80
CA LYS A 390 -4.90 -0.59 -9.74
C LYS A 390 -4.03 -0.85 -10.96
N HIS A 391 -2.87 -1.44 -10.77
CA HIS A 391 -1.85 -1.64 -11.81
C HIS A 391 -1.72 -3.11 -12.18
N ALA A 392 -2.69 -3.65 -12.90
CA ALA A 392 -2.72 -5.06 -13.24
C ALA A 392 -1.57 -5.45 -14.17
N THR A 393 -0.77 -6.42 -13.75
CA THR A 393 0.27 -7.07 -14.54
C THR A 393 -0.16 -8.50 -14.85
N ALA A 394 -0.18 -8.93 -16.10
CA ALA A 394 -0.60 -10.29 -16.44
C ALA A 394 0.24 -10.92 -17.55
N PHE A 395 0.57 -12.19 -17.39
CA PHE A 395 0.95 -13.05 -18.50
C PHE A 395 -0.32 -13.51 -19.21
N VAL A 396 -0.41 -13.25 -20.50
CA VAL A 396 -1.62 -13.46 -21.29
C VAL A 396 -1.35 -14.49 -22.37
N GLY A 397 -2.21 -15.49 -22.45
CA GLY A 397 -2.17 -16.50 -23.48
C GLY A 397 -2.50 -15.94 -24.86
N LYS A 398 -2.44 -16.79 -25.87
CA LYS A 398 -2.85 -16.42 -27.22
C LYS A 398 -4.36 -16.27 -27.33
N ASP A 399 -4.77 -15.31 -28.15
CA ASP A 399 -6.15 -14.93 -28.39
C ASP A 399 -6.99 -16.09 -28.95
N ARG A 400 -8.25 -16.19 -28.52
CA ARG A 400 -9.19 -17.24 -28.94
C ARG A 400 -9.52 -17.24 -30.44
N ASN A 401 -9.21 -16.17 -31.16
CA ASN A 401 -9.74 -15.86 -32.49
C ASN A 401 -8.91 -16.33 -33.67
N GLY A 402 -8.14 -17.39 -33.55
CA GLY A 402 -7.60 -17.94 -34.79
C GLY A 402 -6.34 -18.76 -34.73
N ASP A 403 -5.59 -18.75 -33.69
CA ASP A 403 -4.38 -19.58 -33.61
C ASP A 403 -4.68 -20.92 -32.91
N LYS A 404 -4.56 -21.99 -33.71
CA LYS A 404 -4.67 -23.37 -33.24
C LYS A 404 -3.49 -23.82 -32.39
N ASP A 405 -2.59 -22.93 -32.04
CA ASP A 405 -1.43 -23.23 -31.21
C ASP A 405 -1.81 -23.32 -29.74
N ASN A 406 -1.89 -24.54 -29.26
CA ASN A 406 -2.11 -24.91 -27.86
C ASN A 406 -0.94 -24.50 -26.96
N ALA A 407 -0.65 -23.21 -26.86
CA ALA A 407 0.48 -22.72 -26.08
C ALA A 407 0.13 -22.68 -24.60
N ARG A 408 0.98 -23.27 -23.77
CA ARG A 408 0.98 -23.07 -22.32
C ARG A 408 1.72 -21.78 -21.99
N LEU A 409 1.38 -21.13 -20.90
CA LEU A 409 2.17 -19.97 -20.47
C LEU A 409 3.50 -20.42 -19.87
N PHE A 410 3.49 -21.22 -18.82
CA PHE A 410 4.71 -21.68 -18.15
C PHE A 410 4.80 -23.20 -18.08
N VAL A 411 5.99 -23.72 -18.36
CA VAL A 411 6.35 -25.13 -18.18
C VAL A 411 7.61 -25.24 -17.35
N TYR A 412 7.50 -25.93 -16.24
CA TYR A 412 8.60 -26.44 -15.44
C TYR A 412 8.85 -27.87 -15.90
N ASN A 413 9.88 -28.07 -16.70
CA ASN A 413 10.13 -29.35 -17.36
C ASN A 413 10.48 -30.45 -16.33
N GLY A 414 10.28 -31.71 -16.70
CA GLY A 414 10.46 -32.87 -15.83
C GLY A 414 11.88 -33.11 -15.30
N THR A 415 12.87 -32.35 -15.77
CA THR A 415 14.26 -32.35 -15.26
C THR A 415 14.62 -31.09 -14.49
N ALA A 416 13.70 -30.15 -14.31
CA ALA A 416 13.95 -28.86 -13.66
C ALA A 416 14.14 -29.03 -12.14
N THR A 417 15.26 -29.63 -11.73
CA THR A 417 15.65 -29.79 -10.34
C THR A 417 16.17 -28.47 -9.75
N GLY A 418 15.88 -28.21 -8.50
CA GLY A 418 16.37 -27.00 -7.81
C GLY A 418 15.67 -25.70 -8.17
N THR A 419 14.62 -25.73 -9.00
CA THR A 419 13.82 -24.53 -9.29
C THR A 419 13.02 -24.09 -8.08
N GLU A 420 13.04 -22.77 -7.83
CA GLU A 420 12.22 -22.10 -6.83
C GLU A 420 11.76 -20.77 -7.40
N THR A 421 10.46 -20.57 -7.49
CA THR A 421 9.91 -19.37 -8.11
C THR A 421 8.74 -18.82 -7.30
N LEU A 422 8.69 -17.49 -7.20
CA LEU A 422 7.59 -16.74 -6.63
C LEU A 422 6.97 -15.83 -7.69
N PHE A 423 5.68 -15.93 -7.84
CA PHE A 423 4.86 -14.93 -8.52
C PHE A 423 3.99 -14.24 -7.48
N ASP A 424 4.07 -12.92 -7.37
CA ASP A 424 3.28 -12.14 -6.45
C ASP A 424 2.59 -10.99 -7.19
N GLY A 425 1.25 -10.94 -7.14
CA GLY A 425 0.44 -9.91 -7.75
C GLY A 425 0.48 -9.89 -9.27
N VAL A 426 0.60 -11.04 -9.92
CA VAL A 426 0.52 -11.18 -11.38
C VAL A 426 -0.66 -12.03 -11.80
N GLY A 427 -1.22 -11.71 -12.97
CA GLY A 427 -2.26 -12.49 -13.61
C GLY A 427 -1.72 -13.57 -14.56
N PHE A 428 -2.48 -14.64 -14.72
CA PHE A 428 -2.31 -15.68 -15.74
C PHE A 428 -3.66 -15.79 -16.47
N ASN A 429 -3.77 -15.08 -17.58
CA ASN A 429 -5.06 -14.83 -18.20
C ASN A 429 -5.14 -15.33 -19.63
N ASP A 430 -6.38 -15.55 -20.09
CA ASP A 430 -6.74 -15.79 -21.47
C ASP A 430 -5.99 -16.95 -22.12
N THR A 431 -5.65 -17.99 -21.34
CA THR A 431 -5.07 -19.21 -21.94
C THR A 431 -6.17 -20.07 -22.53
N TYR A 432 -5.87 -20.69 -23.68
CA TYR A 432 -6.87 -21.46 -24.39
C TYR A 432 -6.29 -22.74 -24.96
N GLN A 433 -6.89 -23.87 -24.64
CA GLN A 433 -6.56 -25.15 -25.25
C GLN A 433 -7.84 -25.91 -25.57
N TRP A 434 -8.11 -26.12 -26.86
CA TRP A 434 -9.38 -26.69 -27.29
C TRP A 434 -9.27 -27.95 -28.14
N VAL A 435 -8.08 -28.44 -28.46
CA VAL A 435 -7.92 -29.70 -29.16
C VAL A 435 -7.39 -30.77 -28.22
N LEU A 436 -8.09 -31.90 -28.17
CA LEU A 436 -7.59 -33.14 -27.62
C LEU A 436 -6.67 -33.79 -28.66
N GLU A 437 -5.46 -33.27 -28.84
CA GLU A 437 -4.41 -34.05 -29.52
C GLU A 437 -3.90 -35.08 -28.53
N LYS A 438 -3.81 -36.35 -28.97
CA LYS A 438 -3.47 -37.49 -28.11
C LYS A 438 -2.20 -37.30 -27.28
N GLU A 439 -1.29 -36.45 -27.74
CA GLU A 439 -0.06 -36.10 -27.01
C GLU A 439 -0.26 -35.02 -25.96
N PHE A 440 -1.25 -34.14 -26.09
CA PHE A 440 -1.54 -33.05 -25.13
C PHE A 440 -2.56 -33.43 -24.09
N ASP A 441 -3.36 -34.47 -24.27
CA ASP A 441 -4.36 -34.91 -23.31
C ASP A 441 -3.74 -35.48 -22.05
N VAL A 442 -2.52 -35.98 -22.14
CA VAL A 442 -1.72 -36.42 -20.99
C VAL A 442 -1.25 -35.24 -20.14
N TYR A 443 -1.28 -34.00 -20.66
CA TYR A 443 -0.66 -32.85 -20.04
C TYR A 443 -1.66 -31.73 -19.77
N ALA A 444 -2.43 -31.82 -18.67
CA ALA A 444 -3.15 -30.69 -18.10
C ALA A 444 -2.21 -29.48 -17.95
N GLY A 445 -2.74 -28.27 -17.82
CA GLY A 445 -1.99 -27.05 -17.53
C GLY A 445 -1.81 -26.13 -18.73
N THR A 446 -2.79 -25.22 -18.94
CA THR A 446 -2.66 -24.12 -19.92
C THR A 446 -1.94 -22.93 -19.31
N CYS A 447 -2.17 -22.63 -18.01
CA CYS A 447 -1.46 -21.57 -17.29
C CYS A 447 -0.10 -22.07 -16.81
N LEU A 448 -0.11 -23.09 -15.96
CA LEU A 448 1.09 -23.62 -15.33
C LEU A 448 1.13 -25.14 -15.49
N LEU A 449 2.24 -25.64 -16.03
CA LEU A 449 2.60 -27.05 -15.96
C LEU A 449 3.83 -27.18 -15.08
N ILE A 450 3.66 -27.72 -13.87
CA ILE A 450 4.73 -27.91 -12.92
C ILE A 450 5.05 -29.41 -12.87
N GLY A 451 5.86 -29.87 -13.83
CA GLY A 451 6.22 -31.29 -13.97
C GLY A 451 7.26 -31.73 -12.96
N ALA A 452 8.24 -30.85 -12.69
CA ALA A 452 9.25 -31.03 -11.68
C ALA A 452 9.72 -29.65 -11.21
N SER A 453 9.54 -29.36 -9.95
CA SER A 453 10.08 -28.17 -9.32
C SER A 453 10.00 -28.35 -7.81
N LYS A 454 10.99 -27.86 -7.07
CA LYS A 454 10.94 -27.94 -5.62
C LYS A 454 9.80 -27.10 -5.07
N ASN A 455 9.70 -25.83 -5.49
CA ASN A 455 8.71 -24.94 -4.94
C ASN A 455 8.28 -23.88 -5.99
N VAL A 456 6.98 -23.79 -6.25
CA VAL A 456 6.36 -22.70 -7.00
C VAL A 456 5.34 -22.05 -6.10
N TYR A 457 5.53 -20.77 -5.84
CA TYR A 457 4.64 -19.96 -5.02
C TYR A 457 3.89 -18.96 -5.91
N CYS A 458 2.58 -18.97 -5.83
CA CYS A 458 1.70 -17.95 -6.40
C CYS A 458 0.98 -17.24 -5.25
N VAL A 459 1.27 -15.97 -5.05
CA VAL A 459 0.73 -15.17 -3.95
C VAL A 459 0.02 -13.96 -4.55
N ASN A 460 -1.18 -13.65 -4.09
CA ASN A 460 -1.97 -12.53 -4.62
C ASN A 460 -2.15 -12.56 -6.15
N CYS A 461 -2.10 -13.74 -6.77
CA CYS A 461 -2.19 -13.92 -8.20
C CYS A 461 -3.63 -14.03 -8.68
N ARG A 462 -3.87 -13.72 -9.96
CA ARG A 462 -5.16 -13.88 -10.61
C ARG A 462 -5.07 -14.88 -11.75
N PHE A 463 -6.00 -15.84 -11.80
CA PHE A 463 -6.15 -16.81 -12.86
C PHE A 463 -7.52 -16.57 -13.50
N ASN A 464 -7.54 -15.85 -14.62
CA ASN A 464 -8.79 -15.36 -15.17
C ASN A 464 -8.97 -15.76 -16.64
N ASN A 465 -10.22 -16.15 -16.98
CA ASN A 465 -10.64 -16.42 -18.33
C ASN A 465 -9.80 -17.50 -19.06
N ASN A 466 -9.40 -18.54 -18.35
CA ASN A 466 -8.64 -19.65 -18.90
C ASN A 466 -9.56 -20.80 -19.30
N TYR A 467 -9.31 -21.40 -20.47
CA TYR A 467 -10.11 -22.49 -21.01
C TYR A 467 -9.27 -23.72 -21.28
N LYS A 468 -9.76 -24.88 -20.88
CA LYS A 468 -9.12 -26.18 -21.13
C LYS A 468 -10.16 -27.25 -21.44
N VAL A 469 -10.02 -27.91 -22.59
CA VAL A 469 -10.71 -29.17 -22.85
C VAL A 469 -10.04 -30.28 -22.04
N GLY A 470 -10.82 -31.00 -21.24
CA GLY A 470 -10.32 -31.96 -20.27
C GLY A 470 -10.00 -31.33 -18.92
N ASN A 471 -9.08 -31.90 -18.17
CA ASN A 471 -8.80 -31.55 -16.80
C ASN A 471 -7.72 -30.49 -16.66
N GLY A 472 -7.96 -29.50 -15.79
CA GLY A 472 -6.96 -28.61 -15.19
C GLY A 472 -6.36 -27.56 -16.11
N ILE A 473 -6.66 -26.30 -15.83
CA ILE A 473 -5.86 -25.17 -16.35
C ILE A 473 -4.43 -25.19 -15.77
N MET A 474 -4.25 -25.91 -14.66
CA MET A 474 -2.94 -26.15 -14.05
C MET A 474 -2.70 -27.64 -13.86
N ARG A 475 -1.43 -28.02 -13.97
CA ARG A 475 -0.95 -29.35 -13.63
C ARG A 475 0.21 -29.29 -12.67
N ILE A 476 0.14 -30.07 -11.60
CA ILE A 476 1.18 -30.18 -10.59
C ILE A 476 1.57 -31.65 -10.46
N GLY A 477 2.86 -31.95 -10.61
CA GLY A 477 3.39 -33.28 -10.59
C GLY A 477 3.39 -33.99 -11.95
N SER A 478 4.02 -35.15 -11.96
CA SER A 478 4.12 -36.04 -13.13
C SER A 478 4.07 -37.50 -12.69
N THR A 479 3.96 -38.40 -13.65
CA THR A 479 4.09 -39.85 -13.42
C THR A 479 5.54 -40.31 -13.22
N GLY A 480 6.51 -39.43 -13.43
CA GLY A 480 7.95 -39.70 -13.29
C GLY A 480 8.42 -39.71 -11.83
N SER A 481 9.74 -39.75 -11.62
CA SER A 481 10.38 -39.86 -10.31
C SER A 481 10.53 -38.55 -9.56
N THR A 482 10.38 -37.40 -10.23
CA THR A 482 10.61 -36.06 -9.68
C THR A 482 9.37 -35.48 -9.00
N SER A 483 9.56 -34.91 -7.81
CA SER A 483 8.49 -34.25 -7.05
C SER A 483 8.28 -32.82 -7.52
N ALA A 484 7.03 -32.35 -7.45
CA ALA A 484 6.64 -30.98 -7.73
C ALA A 484 5.79 -30.45 -6.58
N ASN A 485 6.10 -29.25 -6.08
CA ASN A 485 5.34 -28.58 -5.03
C ASN A 485 4.84 -27.24 -5.54
N ALA A 486 3.59 -26.94 -5.24
CA ALA A 486 2.99 -25.62 -5.49
C ALA A 486 2.23 -25.12 -4.27
N THR A 487 2.26 -23.83 -4.06
CA THR A 487 1.46 -23.13 -3.06
C THR A 487 0.74 -21.97 -3.73
N PHE A 488 -0.58 -21.94 -3.58
CA PHE A 488 -1.42 -20.81 -3.97
C PHE A 488 -1.95 -20.16 -2.69
N GLU A 489 -1.63 -18.90 -2.49
CA GLU A 489 -2.06 -18.15 -1.31
C GLU A 489 -2.67 -16.82 -1.72
N ARG A 490 -3.88 -16.52 -1.26
CA ARG A 490 -4.63 -15.30 -1.59
C ARG A 490 -4.79 -15.08 -3.11
N CYS A 491 -4.94 -16.17 -3.86
CA CYS A 491 -5.16 -16.11 -5.31
C CYS A 491 -6.65 -16.06 -5.64
N ILE A 492 -6.99 -15.39 -6.74
CA ILE A 492 -8.35 -15.29 -7.27
C ILE A 492 -8.44 -16.12 -8.55
N PHE A 493 -9.42 -17.01 -8.61
CA PHE A 493 -9.73 -17.82 -9.77
C PHE A 493 -11.09 -17.41 -10.31
N SER A 494 -11.14 -16.80 -11.50
CA SER A 494 -12.35 -16.22 -12.06
C SER A 494 -12.55 -16.61 -13.52
N ASN A 495 -13.77 -16.84 -13.94
CA ASN A 495 -14.16 -17.09 -15.33
C ASN A 495 -13.37 -18.23 -16.01
N ASN A 496 -12.83 -19.17 -15.26
CA ASN A 496 -12.11 -20.30 -15.83
C ASN A 496 -13.06 -21.43 -16.20
N THR A 497 -12.79 -22.11 -17.31
CA THR A 497 -13.60 -23.20 -17.81
C THR A 497 -12.76 -24.43 -18.07
N VAL A 498 -13.16 -25.56 -17.49
CA VAL A 498 -12.64 -26.89 -17.84
C VAL A 498 -13.81 -27.78 -18.28
N THR A 499 -13.59 -28.70 -19.22
CA THR A 499 -14.65 -29.63 -19.63
C THR A 499 -14.55 -30.98 -18.92
N GLY A 500 -13.47 -31.22 -18.20
CA GLY A 500 -13.26 -32.38 -17.34
C GLY A 500 -13.33 -32.03 -15.85
N GLU A 501 -12.95 -32.98 -15.01
CA GLU A 501 -12.97 -32.82 -13.57
C GLU A 501 -11.77 -32.04 -13.03
N GLY A 502 -12.03 -31.01 -12.24
CA GLY A 502 -11.03 -30.24 -11.49
C GLY A 502 -10.35 -29.14 -12.29
N LEU A 503 -10.35 -27.95 -11.73
CA LEU A 503 -9.65 -26.77 -12.24
C LEU A 503 -8.12 -26.93 -12.13
N ILE A 504 -7.65 -27.60 -11.09
CA ILE A 504 -6.25 -27.90 -10.82
C ILE A 504 -6.08 -29.42 -10.78
N ARG A 505 -5.20 -29.94 -11.61
CA ARG A 505 -4.88 -31.38 -11.65
C ARG A 505 -3.58 -31.66 -10.89
N VAL A 506 -3.66 -32.50 -9.85
CA VAL A 506 -2.51 -32.94 -9.06
C VAL A 506 -2.25 -34.42 -9.34
N TYR A 507 -1.06 -34.73 -9.88
CA TYR A 507 -0.61 -36.09 -10.15
C TYR A 507 0.19 -36.68 -9.00
N SER A 508 0.48 -37.98 -9.08
CA SER A 508 1.28 -38.71 -8.10
C SER A 508 2.64 -38.11 -7.92
N LYS A 509 3.23 -37.55 -7.22
CA LYS A 509 4.48 -36.76 -7.08
C LYS A 509 4.25 -35.25 -7.05
N GLY A 510 3.01 -34.79 -7.20
CA GLY A 510 2.65 -33.41 -6.99
C GLY A 510 2.14 -33.19 -5.57
N LYS A 511 2.48 -32.06 -4.96
CA LYS A 511 1.86 -31.57 -3.72
C LYS A 511 1.37 -30.14 -3.93
N LEU A 512 0.18 -29.88 -3.44
CA LEU A 512 -0.47 -28.58 -3.57
C LEU A 512 -0.97 -28.12 -2.21
N THR A 513 -0.65 -26.88 -1.87
CA THR A 513 -1.28 -26.15 -0.76
C THR A 513 -2.10 -25.00 -1.31
N ILE A 514 -3.34 -24.86 -0.85
CA ILE A 514 -4.24 -23.75 -1.20
C ILE A 514 -4.67 -23.08 0.11
N LYS A 515 -4.48 -21.76 0.19
CA LYS A 515 -4.79 -21.01 1.40
C LYS A 515 -5.34 -19.62 1.05
N ASP A 516 -6.39 -19.20 1.73
CA ASP A 516 -7.01 -17.88 1.58
C ASP A 516 -7.36 -17.51 0.12
N CYS A 517 -7.63 -18.50 -0.74
CA CYS A 517 -7.93 -18.30 -2.16
C CYS A 517 -9.43 -18.12 -2.40
N ASP A 518 -9.79 -17.40 -3.46
CA ASP A 518 -11.16 -17.12 -3.86
C ASP A 518 -11.49 -17.81 -5.19
N PHE A 519 -12.56 -18.64 -5.18
CA PHE A 519 -13.10 -19.35 -6.33
C PHE A 519 -14.57 -18.99 -6.58
N THR A 520 -15.09 -17.96 -5.91
CA THR A 520 -16.52 -17.60 -5.97
C THR A 520 -16.96 -17.03 -7.31
N GLU A 521 -16.03 -16.46 -8.10
CA GLU A 521 -16.36 -15.91 -9.41
C GLU A 521 -16.47 -17.02 -10.47
N ALA A 522 -17.48 -16.94 -11.30
CA ALA A 522 -17.96 -17.77 -12.40
C ALA A 522 -16.96 -18.79 -13.02
N ASN A 523 -16.49 -19.78 -12.25
CA ASN A 523 -15.70 -20.89 -12.79
C ASN A 523 -16.63 -22.04 -13.22
N THR A 524 -16.45 -22.56 -14.45
CA THR A 524 -17.20 -23.72 -14.96
C THR A 524 -16.37 -24.98 -14.77
N ILE A 525 -16.77 -25.82 -13.81
CA ILE A 525 -16.06 -27.04 -13.42
C ILE A 525 -17.07 -28.18 -13.30
N PRO A 526 -17.11 -29.15 -14.22
CA PRO A 526 -17.97 -30.32 -14.09
C PRO A 526 -17.74 -31.05 -12.76
N GLY A 527 -18.80 -31.32 -11.99
CA GLY A 527 -18.70 -31.94 -10.69
C GLY A 527 -18.21 -31.05 -9.55
N GLY A 528 -17.92 -29.74 -9.82
CA GLY A 528 -17.65 -28.71 -8.82
C GLY A 528 -16.34 -28.86 -8.03
N ALA A 529 -15.49 -29.84 -8.31
CA ALA A 529 -14.22 -30.01 -7.60
C ALA A 529 -13.13 -29.07 -8.12
N ILE A 530 -12.61 -28.20 -7.26
CA ILE A 530 -11.49 -27.30 -7.62
C ILE A 530 -10.25 -28.10 -7.97
N CYS A 531 -9.93 -29.11 -7.14
CA CYS A 531 -8.76 -29.96 -7.34
C CYS A 531 -9.18 -31.38 -7.67
N LYS A 532 -8.53 -31.97 -8.68
CA LYS A 532 -8.57 -33.42 -8.93
C LYS A 532 -7.19 -34.00 -8.70
N ALA A 533 -7.03 -34.69 -7.59
CA ALA A 533 -5.76 -35.32 -7.22
C ALA A 533 -5.78 -36.82 -7.52
N SER A 534 -4.62 -37.37 -7.94
CA SER A 534 -4.43 -38.82 -8.03
C SER A 534 -4.40 -39.48 -6.65
N ILE A 535 -3.87 -38.74 -5.67
CA ILE A 535 -3.86 -39.10 -4.24
C ILE A 535 -4.46 -37.92 -3.48
N PRO A 536 -5.62 -38.09 -2.81
CA PRO A 536 -6.31 -36.98 -2.16
C PRO A 536 -5.47 -36.24 -1.09
N THR A 537 -4.55 -36.93 -0.42
CA THR A 537 -3.67 -36.33 0.60
C THR A 537 -2.58 -35.42 0.02
N ASP A 538 -2.38 -35.41 -1.28
CA ASP A 538 -1.43 -34.53 -1.97
C ASP A 538 -1.96 -33.08 -2.11
N VAL A 539 -3.22 -32.83 -1.76
CA VAL A 539 -3.81 -31.50 -1.69
C VAL A 539 -4.06 -31.14 -0.23
N THR A 540 -3.43 -30.09 0.22
CA THR A 540 -3.58 -29.51 1.56
C THR A 540 -4.47 -28.28 1.51
N ASP A 541 -5.56 -28.29 2.29
CA ASP A 541 -6.35 -27.10 2.57
C ASP A 541 -5.67 -26.32 3.71
N GLY A 542 -5.15 -25.15 3.38
CA GLY A 542 -4.51 -24.24 4.34
C GLY A 542 -5.51 -23.35 5.09
N GLY A 543 -6.81 -23.49 4.79
CA GLY A 543 -7.89 -22.69 5.37
C GLY A 543 -8.14 -21.37 4.66
N GLY A 544 -9.24 -20.69 5.03
CA GLY A 544 -9.60 -19.36 4.52
C GLY A 544 -10.06 -19.33 3.04
N ASN A 545 -10.28 -20.49 2.40
CA ASN A 545 -10.67 -20.56 1.01
C ASN A 545 -12.18 -20.30 0.83
N ASN A 546 -12.52 -19.39 -0.11
CA ASN A 546 -13.90 -19.08 -0.48
C ASN A 546 -14.30 -19.91 -1.71
N LEU A 547 -15.37 -20.69 -1.58
CA LEU A 547 -15.90 -21.54 -2.64
C LEU A 547 -17.30 -21.07 -3.04
N ALA A 548 -17.63 -21.13 -4.34
CA ALA A 548 -18.99 -20.90 -4.79
C ALA A 548 -19.93 -22.04 -4.36
N GLU A 549 -21.23 -21.80 -4.39
CA GLU A 549 -22.22 -22.82 -4.08
C GLU A 549 -22.03 -24.06 -4.98
N GLY A 550 -22.07 -25.25 -4.38
CA GLY A 550 -21.85 -26.52 -5.07
C GLY A 550 -20.38 -26.85 -5.40
N GLN A 551 -19.44 -25.96 -5.11
CA GLN A 551 -18.01 -26.25 -5.24
C GLN A 551 -17.45 -26.94 -3.99
N LYS A 552 -16.38 -27.71 -4.20
CA LYS A 552 -15.60 -28.34 -3.13
C LYS A 552 -14.12 -28.28 -3.51
N LEU A 553 -13.25 -28.21 -2.50
CA LEU A 553 -11.81 -28.09 -2.77
C LEU A 553 -11.25 -29.37 -3.40
N LYS A 554 -11.78 -30.55 -3.00
CA LYS A 554 -11.33 -31.88 -3.47
C LYS A 554 -12.49 -32.69 -4.00
#